data_030c5d9cab4270653e5d3c4470e33245
#
_entry.id   030c5d9cab4270653e5d3c4470e33245
#
_cell.length_a   1.000
_cell.length_b   1.000
_cell.length_c   1.000
_cell.angle_alpha   90.00
_cell.angle_beta   90.00
_cell.angle_gamma   90.00
#
_symmetry.space_group_name_H-M   'P 1'
#
loop_
_entity.id
_entity.type
_entity.pdbx_description
1 polymer ?
#
loop_
_entity_poly.entity_id
_entity_poly.type
_entity_poly.pdbx_seq_one_letter_code
_entity_poly.pdbx_strand_id
1 'polypeptide(L)'
;MAATKVTYASDAFFDFNKSALKAEGRAKLDDLVGKIKGISLEVIIAVGHTDSVGSDAYNQKLSVKRADAVKAYLVTKGIEKNRVYTEGKGEKQPVADNKTSAGRSKNRRVEIEVVGTRPNK
;
A
#
# COMPACT_ATOMS: atom_id res chain seq x y z
N MET A 1 1.83 22.41 -1.16
CA MET A 1 1.45 20.99 -1.36
C MET A 1 2.32 20.12 -0.49
N ALA A 2 1.75 19.16 0.18
CA ALA A 2 2.48 18.30 1.10
C ALA A 2 2.29 16.83 0.70
N ALA A 3 3.31 16.01 0.96
CA ALA A 3 3.25 14.57 0.75
C ALA A 3 3.45 13.87 2.09
N THR A 4 2.61 12.89 2.38
CA THR A 4 2.70 12.09 3.59
C THR A 4 2.75 10.63 3.18
N LYS A 5 3.76 9.91 3.64
CA LYS A 5 3.89 8.48 3.37
C LYS A 5 3.52 7.70 4.62
N VAL A 6 2.66 6.69 4.46
CA VAL A 6 2.28 5.77 5.52
C VAL A 6 2.70 4.38 5.09
N THR A 7 3.32 3.62 5.98
CA THR A 7 3.76 2.26 5.71
C THR A 7 2.91 1.29 6.53
N TYR A 8 2.37 0.28 5.85
CA TYR A 8 1.55 -0.75 6.48
C TYR A 8 2.21 -2.11 6.29
N ALA A 9 2.14 -2.95 7.30
CA ALA A 9 2.58 -4.34 7.18
C ALA A 9 1.64 -5.08 6.24
N SER A 10 2.17 -5.73 5.20
CA SER A 10 1.33 -6.49 4.26
C SER A 10 0.56 -7.59 4.96
N ASP A 11 1.12 -8.18 6.01
CA ASP A 11 0.47 -9.27 6.74
C ASP A 11 -0.82 -8.81 7.43
N ALA A 12 -0.97 -7.52 7.70
CA ALA A 12 -2.22 -6.96 8.22
C ALA A 12 -3.28 -6.81 7.13
N PHE A 13 -2.86 -6.72 5.87
CA PHE A 13 -3.75 -6.48 4.73
C PHE A 13 -4.13 -7.77 4.01
N PHE A 14 -3.21 -8.74 3.93
CA PHE A 14 -3.35 -9.91 3.08
C PHE A 14 -2.85 -11.17 3.78
N ASP A 15 -3.54 -12.28 3.54
CA ASP A 15 -3.03 -13.58 3.94
C ASP A 15 -1.89 -14.02 3.01
N PHE A 16 -1.15 -15.03 3.42
CA PHE A 16 -0.02 -15.56 2.68
C PHE A 16 -0.43 -15.89 1.23
N ASN A 17 0.32 -15.41 0.28
CA ASN A 17 0.09 -15.58 -1.17
C ASN A 17 -1.23 -15.03 -1.69
N LYS A 18 -1.97 -14.27 -0.89
CA LYS A 18 -3.26 -13.73 -1.29
C LYS A 18 -3.16 -12.25 -1.62
N SER A 19 -4.08 -11.78 -2.45
CA SER A 19 -4.22 -10.37 -2.77
C SER A 19 -5.62 -9.83 -2.47
N ALA A 20 -6.44 -10.61 -1.79
CA ALA A 20 -7.73 -10.13 -1.29
C ALA A 20 -7.53 -9.47 0.07
N LEU A 21 -8.09 -8.28 0.26
CA LEU A 21 -7.93 -7.53 1.50
C LEU A 21 -8.64 -8.22 2.67
N LYS A 22 -7.91 -8.36 3.77
CA LYS A 22 -8.48 -8.82 5.04
C LYS A 22 -9.27 -7.69 5.69
N ALA A 23 -10.14 -8.06 6.64
CA ALA A 23 -10.92 -7.07 7.39
C ALA A 23 -10.03 -6.04 8.09
N GLU A 24 -8.90 -6.48 8.64
CA GLU A 24 -7.95 -5.58 9.29
C GLU A 24 -7.39 -4.54 8.32
N GLY A 25 -7.06 -4.97 7.10
CA GLY A 25 -6.57 -4.06 6.07
C GLY A 25 -7.63 -3.05 5.66
N ARG A 26 -8.88 -3.52 5.49
CA ARG A 26 -9.97 -2.61 5.15
C ARG A 26 -10.19 -1.56 6.24
N ALA A 27 -10.11 -1.96 7.51
CA ALA A 27 -10.26 -1.01 8.62
C ALA A 27 -9.15 0.05 8.61
N LYS A 28 -7.91 -0.36 8.31
CA LYS A 28 -6.80 0.59 8.23
C LYS A 28 -6.97 1.56 7.08
N LEU A 29 -7.47 1.09 5.94
CA LEU A 29 -7.74 1.96 4.79
C LEU A 29 -8.92 2.89 5.06
N ASP A 30 -9.94 2.42 5.77
CA ASP A 30 -11.06 3.28 6.20
C ASP A 30 -10.55 4.43 7.08
N ASP A 31 -9.63 4.13 7.99
CA ASP A 31 -9.02 5.14 8.84
C ASP A 31 -8.24 6.16 8.00
N LEU A 32 -7.49 5.69 7.01
CA LEU A 32 -6.75 6.57 6.11
C LEU A 32 -7.71 7.48 5.32
N VAL A 33 -8.80 6.92 4.78
CA VAL A 33 -9.80 7.69 4.06
C VAL A 33 -10.38 8.78 4.95
N GLY A 34 -10.66 8.45 6.22
CA GLY A 34 -11.15 9.44 7.19
C GLY A 34 -10.17 10.59 7.40
N LYS A 35 -8.87 10.27 7.45
CA LYS A 35 -7.83 11.27 7.69
C LYS A 35 -7.62 12.20 6.49
N ILE A 36 -7.89 11.74 5.26
CA ILE A 36 -7.71 12.57 4.07
C ILE A 36 -8.97 13.35 3.67
N LYS A 37 -10.09 13.16 4.38
CA LYS A 37 -11.25 14.02 4.20
C LYS A 37 -10.85 15.44 4.60
N GLY A 38 -11.27 16.42 3.83
CA GLY A 38 -10.90 17.80 4.08
C GLY A 38 -9.54 18.19 3.51
N ILE A 39 -8.82 17.24 2.91
CA ILE A 39 -7.62 17.56 2.15
C ILE A 39 -8.01 17.72 0.68
N SER A 40 -7.47 18.75 0.04
CA SER A 40 -7.58 18.86 -1.41
C SER A 40 -6.60 17.84 -2.02
N LEU A 41 -7.11 16.66 -2.33
CA LEU A 41 -6.30 15.54 -2.75
C LEU A 41 -5.80 15.73 -4.18
N GLU A 42 -4.50 15.60 -4.35
CA GLU A 42 -3.85 15.58 -5.67
C GLU A 42 -3.74 14.16 -6.19
N VAL A 43 -3.04 13.32 -5.45
CA VAL A 43 -2.75 11.96 -5.88
C VAL A 43 -2.48 11.06 -4.66
N ILE A 44 -2.81 9.78 -4.81
CA ILE A 44 -2.41 8.72 -3.89
C ILE A 44 -1.58 7.72 -4.69
N ILE A 45 -0.45 7.31 -4.14
CA ILE A 45 0.41 6.30 -4.76
C ILE A 45 0.53 5.13 -3.80
N ALA A 46 0.07 3.96 -4.22
CA ALA A 46 0.15 2.73 -3.44
C ALA A 46 1.22 1.83 -4.04
N VAL A 47 2.21 1.45 -3.24
CA VAL A 47 3.35 0.66 -3.69
C VAL A 47 3.43 -0.62 -2.86
N GLY A 48 3.35 -1.77 -3.54
CA GLY A 48 3.48 -3.07 -2.90
C GLY A 48 4.91 -3.57 -2.91
N HIS A 49 5.36 -4.15 -1.80
CA HIS A 49 6.69 -4.75 -1.65
C HIS A 49 6.58 -6.12 -1.04
N THR A 50 7.49 -7.02 -1.43
CA THR A 50 7.57 -8.38 -0.88
C THR A 50 8.93 -8.61 -0.24
N ASP A 51 9.06 -9.75 0.46
CA ASP A 51 10.38 -10.26 0.82
C ASP A 51 10.97 -11.03 -0.37
N SER A 52 12.10 -11.70 -0.17
CA SER A 52 12.81 -12.40 -1.24
C SER A 52 12.46 -13.88 -1.36
N VAL A 53 11.46 -14.36 -0.64
CA VAL A 53 11.03 -15.76 -0.74
C VAL A 53 10.18 -15.94 -1.99
N GLY A 54 10.51 -16.94 -2.79
CA GLY A 54 9.85 -17.20 -4.06
C GLY A 54 10.59 -16.57 -5.23
N SER A 55 10.06 -16.75 -6.43
CA SER A 55 10.71 -16.17 -7.62
C SER A 55 10.49 -14.68 -7.71
N ASP A 56 11.42 -13.99 -8.36
CA ASP A 56 11.30 -12.55 -8.61
C ASP A 56 10.04 -12.24 -9.41
N ALA A 57 9.76 -13.03 -10.44
CA ALA A 57 8.56 -12.82 -11.28
C ALA A 57 7.27 -13.00 -10.46
N TYR A 58 7.21 -13.99 -9.58
CA TYR A 58 6.04 -14.21 -8.73
C TYR A 58 5.84 -13.04 -7.77
N ASN A 59 6.91 -12.59 -7.13
CA ASN A 59 6.85 -11.50 -6.17
C ASN A 59 6.48 -10.18 -6.85
N GLN A 60 6.96 -9.96 -8.06
CA GLN A 60 6.59 -8.77 -8.83
C GLN A 60 5.09 -8.76 -9.10
N LYS A 61 4.53 -9.87 -9.58
CA LYS A 61 3.09 -9.98 -9.85
C LYS A 61 2.27 -9.82 -8.58
N LEU A 62 2.68 -10.44 -7.49
CA LEU A 62 1.96 -10.37 -6.22
C LEU A 62 1.92 -8.93 -5.70
N SER A 63 3.05 -8.22 -5.77
CA SER A 63 3.11 -6.85 -5.30
C SER A 63 2.21 -5.91 -6.10
N VAL A 64 2.11 -6.12 -7.43
CA VAL A 64 1.20 -5.35 -8.28
C VAL A 64 -0.26 -5.64 -7.90
N LYS A 65 -0.61 -6.92 -7.77
CA LYS A 65 -1.99 -7.31 -7.42
C LYS A 65 -2.41 -6.74 -6.06
N ARG A 66 -1.49 -6.72 -5.11
CA ARG A 66 -1.77 -6.17 -3.78
C ARG A 66 -1.97 -4.66 -3.82
N ALA A 67 -1.14 -3.95 -4.56
CA ALA A 67 -1.31 -2.51 -4.75
C ALA A 67 -2.64 -2.21 -5.44
N ASP A 68 -2.99 -3.00 -6.45
CA ASP A 68 -4.26 -2.82 -7.17
C ASP A 68 -5.46 -3.11 -6.28
N ALA A 69 -5.37 -4.07 -5.37
CA ALA A 69 -6.44 -4.34 -4.40
C ALA A 69 -6.67 -3.15 -3.46
N VAL A 70 -5.58 -2.50 -3.05
CA VAL A 70 -5.67 -1.27 -2.25
C VAL A 70 -6.39 -0.17 -3.03
N LYS A 71 -5.99 0.04 -4.27
CA LYS A 71 -6.65 1.04 -5.14
C LYS A 71 -8.13 0.75 -5.29
N ALA A 72 -8.48 -0.50 -5.61
CA ALA A 72 -9.87 -0.87 -5.81
C ALA A 72 -10.72 -0.54 -4.57
N TYR A 73 -10.18 -0.83 -3.38
CA TYR A 73 -10.89 -0.53 -2.15
C TYR A 73 -11.06 0.98 -1.94
N LEU A 74 -10.01 1.75 -2.16
CA LEU A 74 -10.07 3.22 -2.01
C LEU A 74 -11.11 3.82 -2.94
N VAL A 75 -11.21 3.30 -4.17
CA VAL A 75 -12.22 3.76 -5.13
C VAL A 75 -13.63 3.48 -4.60
N THR A 76 -13.87 2.33 -3.96
CA THR A 76 -15.18 2.05 -3.38
C THR A 76 -15.53 3.00 -2.24
N LYS A 77 -14.54 3.66 -1.65
CA LYS A 77 -14.73 4.61 -0.55
C LYS A 77 -14.84 6.06 -1.02
N GLY A 78 -14.93 6.26 -2.33
CA GLY A 78 -15.18 7.58 -2.88
C GLY A 78 -13.95 8.31 -3.39
N ILE A 79 -12.77 7.69 -3.37
CA ILE A 79 -11.58 8.29 -3.96
C ILE A 79 -11.67 8.14 -5.48
N GLU A 80 -11.45 9.22 -6.22
CA GLU A 80 -11.51 9.20 -7.67
C GLU A 80 -10.44 8.28 -8.24
N LYS A 81 -10.85 7.37 -9.12
CA LYS A 81 -9.97 6.34 -9.69
C LYS A 81 -8.73 6.94 -10.34
N ASN A 82 -8.87 8.05 -11.04
CA ASN A 82 -7.76 8.68 -11.76
C ASN A 82 -6.79 9.42 -10.85
N ARG A 83 -7.05 9.46 -9.54
CA ARG A 83 -6.12 10.04 -8.56
C ARG A 83 -5.31 8.99 -7.84
N VAL A 84 -5.56 7.71 -8.09
CA VAL A 84 -4.85 6.63 -7.40
C VAL A 84 -3.96 5.90 -8.40
N TYR A 85 -2.67 5.91 -8.12
CA TYR A 85 -1.66 5.20 -8.91
C TYR A 85 -1.12 4.03 -8.11
N THR A 86 -0.79 2.95 -8.81
CA THR A 86 -0.29 1.74 -8.15
C THR A 86 1.05 1.34 -8.76
N GLU A 87 1.89 0.73 -7.95
CA GLU A 87 3.16 0.21 -8.39
C GLU A 87 3.51 -1.03 -7.56
N GLY A 88 4.08 -2.04 -8.21
CA GLY A 88 4.62 -3.18 -7.52
C GLY A 88 6.14 -3.20 -7.69
N LYS A 89 6.86 -3.27 -6.58
CA LYS A 89 8.33 -3.31 -6.59
C LYS A 89 8.87 -4.72 -6.35
N GLY A 90 7.98 -5.70 -6.05
CA GLY A 90 8.42 -7.04 -5.74
C GLY A 90 9.41 -7.03 -4.58
N GLU A 91 10.51 -7.77 -4.73
CA GLU A 91 11.55 -7.86 -3.71
C GLU A 91 12.70 -6.87 -3.90
N LYS A 92 12.60 -5.97 -4.86
CA LYS A 92 13.75 -5.17 -5.33
C LYS A 92 14.14 -4.01 -4.41
N GLN A 93 13.28 -3.62 -3.48
CA GLN A 93 13.55 -2.49 -2.59
C GLN A 93 13.39 -2.89 -1.12
N PRO A 94 14.29 -3.76 -0.61
CA PRO A 94 14.21 -4.16 0.78
C PRO A 94 14.58 -3.01 1.72
N VAL A 95 13.93 -2.98 2.88
CA VAL A 95 14.26 -2.03 3.96
C VAL A 95 14.95 -2.74 5.13
N ALA A 96 15.02 -4.06 5.08
CA ALA A 96 15.62 -4.88 6.13
C ALA A 96 16.25 -6.13 5.53
N ASP A 97 16.94 -6.91 6.36
CA ASP A 97 17.66 -8.10 5.93
C ASP A 97 16.69 -9.24 5.63
N ASN A 98 16.67 -9.72 4.38
CA ASN A 98 15.84 -10.85 3.96
C ASN A 98 16.33 -12.19 4.53
N LYS A 99 17.51 -12.24 5.11
CA LYS A 99 18.05 -13.47 5.72
C LYS A 99 17.38 -13.80 7.04
N THR A 100 16.77 -12.82 7.70
CA THR A 100 16.10 -13.03 8.98
C THR A 100 14.58 -12.98 8.80
N SER A 101 13.86 -13.72 9.64
CA SER A 101 12.41 -13.71 9.66
C SER A 101 11.88 -12.29 9.97
N ALA A 102 12.50 -11.62 10.94
CA ALA A 102 12.11 -10.27 11.31
C ALA A 102 12.32 -9.28 10.16
N GLY A 103 13.44 -9.42 9.43
CA GLY A 103 13.73 -8.57 8.28
C GLY A 103 12.76 -8.80 7.13
N ARG A 104 12.47 -10.07 6.84
CA ARG A 104 11.47 -10.40 5.80
C ARG A 104 10.11 -9.80 6.13
N SER A 105 9.70 -9.88 7.39
CA SER A 105 8.42 -9.29 7.80
C SER A 105 8.38 -7.79 7.53
N LYS A 106 9.47 -7.08 7.77
CA LYS A 106 9.55 -5.64 7.50
C LYS A 106 9.51 -5.33 6.01
N ASN A 107 10.07 -6.22 5.18
CA ASN A 107 10.07 -6.03 3.73
C ASN A 107 8.69 -6.25 3.13
N ARG A 108 7.85 -7.11 3.73
CA ARG A 108 6.47 -7.32 3.29
C ARG A 108 5.62 -6.13 3.75
N ARG A 109 5.47 -5.15 2.88
CA ARG A 109 4.77 -3.91 3.24
C ARG A 109 4.06 -3.29 2.05
N VAL A 110 3.10 -2.44 2.35
CA VAL A 110 2.46 -1.55 1.38
C VAL A 110 2.75 -0.13 1.85
N GLU A 111 3.34 0.67 0.96
CA GLU A 111 3.59 2.08 1.23
C GLU A 111 2.55 2.89 0.48
N ILE A 112 1.90 3.82 1.18
CA ILE A 112 0.90 4.68 0.56
C ILE A 112 1.32 6.12 0.77
N GLU A 113 1.55 6.82 -0.34
CA GLU A 113 1.87 8.24 -0.31
C GLU A 113 0.64 9.05 -0.69
N VAL A 114 0.29 10.00 0.15
CA VAL A 114 -0.84 10.90 -0.08
C VAL A 114 -0.29 12.29 -0.33
N VAL A 115 -0.61 12.84 -1.49
CA VAL A 115 -0.16 14.18 -1.89
C VAL A 115 -1.36 15.08 -1.99
N GLY A 116 -1.34 16.19 -1.28
CA GLY A 116 -2.47 17.12 -1.29
C GLY A 116 -2.18 18.37 -0.48
N THR A 117 -3.18 19.20 -0.38
CA THR A 117 -3.10 20.48 0.31
C THR A 117 -4.22 20.57 1.33
N ARG A 118 -3.90 20.96 2.57
CA ARG A 118 -4.92 21.28 3.55
C ARG A 118 -5.40 22.71 3.32
N PRO A 119 -6.71 22.92 3.26
CA PRO A 119 -7.22 24.28 3.18
C PRO A 119 -6.80 25.07 4.42
N ASN A 120 -6.45 26.31 4.21
CA ASN A 120 -6.23 27.25 5.29
C ASN A 120 -7.58 27.74 5.81
N LYS A 121 -7.65 27.98 7.06
CA LYS A 121 -8.83 28.51 7.69
C LYS A 121 -8.74 29.99 7.90
#